data_e02fe6e4529d2b7a89cbb3825957f224
#
_entry.id   e02fe6e4529d2b7a89cbb3825957f224
#
_cell.length_a   1.000
_cell.length_b   1.000
_cell.length_c   1.000
_cell.angle_alpha   90.00
_cell.angle_beta   90.00
_cell.angle_gamma   90.00
#
_symmetry.space_group_name_H-M   'P 1'
#
loop_
_entity.id
_entity.type
_entity.pdbx_description
1 polymer ?
#
loop_
_entity_poly.entity_id
_entity_poly.type
_entity_poly.pdbx_seq_one_letter_code
_entity_poly.pdbx_strand_id
1 'polypeptide(L)'
;MYSADMTHSKSLPAFYKELRAGQEKHSGDDYCAVHDAITRLLKDCDSYKELGLAQGTTLASAILQHPVSVEAIDNDLPRFNACRPLFEKYCKKHKIELTIREMSSLNPQAVSQADLLFIDTVHKPAWLGKELMLHQSHVGKYIVMHDTVTNGGNLHEVAKALTVLNKRWEMMEYCKLNVGYTVLKRISI
;
A
#
# COMPACT_ATOMS: atom_id res chain seq x y z
N MET A 1 2.34 -5.94 15.70
CA MET A 1 1.98 -6.34 14.31
C MET A 1 1.81 -7.86 14.27
N TYR A 2 0.67 -8.34 13.77
CA TYR A 2 0.41 -9.78 13.62
C TYR A 2 1.37 -10.36 12.59
N SER A 3 2.05 -11.45 12.94
CA SER A 3 2.94 -12.20 12.06
C SER A 3 2.56 -13.67 12.16
N ALA A 4 2.05 -14.25 11.07
CA ALA A 4 1.75 -15.68 10.99
C ALA A 4 2.92 -16.43 10.37
N ASP A 5 3.14 -17.66 10.80
CA ASP A 5 3.97 -18.59 10.05
C ASP A 5 3.17 -19.10 8.84
N MET A 6 3.45 -18.51 7.67
CA MET A 6 2.71 -18.73 6.43
C MET A 6 3.39 -19.73 5.49
N THR A 7 4.34 -20.53 5.98
CA THR A 7 5.04 -21.55 5.17
C THR A 7 4.11 -22.64 4.65
N HIS A 8 2.87 -22.71 5.16
CA HIS A 8 1.87 -23.73 4.81
C HIS A 8 0.85 -23.30 3.76
N SER A 9 0.74 -22.01 3.44
CA SER A 9 -0.20 -21.56 2.40
C SER A 9 0.21 -22.03 1.02
N LYS A 10 -0.75 -22.65 0.28
CA LYS A 10 -0.49 -23.25 -1.04
C LYS A 10 -0.78 -22.31 -2.21
N SER A 11 -1.41 -21.16 -1.95
CA SER A 11 -1.79 -20.18 -2.98
C SER A 11 -1.89 -18.78 -2.42
N LEU A 12 -1.73 -17.78 -3.27
CA LEU A 12 -1.86 -16.37 -2.87
C LEU A 12 -3.24 -16.02 -2.30
N PRO A 13 -4.38 -16.51 -2.86
CA PRO A 13 -5.69 -16.27 -2.23
C PRO A 13 -5.84 -16.86 -0.84
N ALA A 14 -5.32 -18.09 -0.60
CA ALA A 14 -5.35 -18.71 0.72
C ALA A 14 -4.48 -17.92 1.71
N PHE A 15 -3.27 -17.55 1.31
CA PHE A 15 -2.36 -16.71 2.07
C PHE A 15 -3.05 -15.39 2.50
N TYR A 16 -3.64 -14.66 1.56
CA TYR A 16 -4.33 -13.40 1.86
C TYR A 16 -5.47 -13.60 2.85
N LYS A 17 -6.32 -14.62 2.63
CA LYS A 17 -7.45 -14.91 3.52
C LYS A 17 -7.00 -15.20 4.95
N GLU A 18 -5.97 -16.01 5.13
CA GLU A 18 -5.44 -16.39 6.43
C GLU A 18 -4.80 -15.21 7.16
N LEU A 19 -3.97 -14.41 6.45
CA LEU A 19 -3.34 -13.22 7.03
C LEU A 19 -4.37 -12.15 7.41
N ARG A 20 -5.31 -11.85 6.51
CA ARG A 20 -6.38 -10.89 6.79
C ARG A 20 -7.17 -11.29 8.04
N ALA A 21 -7.64 -12.52 8.11
CA ALA A 21 -8.37 -13.02 9.26
C ALA A 21 -7.55 -12.97 10.58
N GLY A 22 -6.25 -13.27 10.49
CA GLY A 22 -5.34 -13.18 11.61
C GLY A 22 -5.12 -11.74 12.08
N GLN A 23 -4.98 -10.80 11.15
CA GLN A 23 -4.82 -9.37 11.44
C GLN A 23 -6.10 -8.79 12.08
N GLU A 24 -7.27 -9.09 11.53
CA GLU A 24 -8.57 -8.67 12.07
C GLU A 24 -8.80 -9.24 13.47
N LYS A 25 -8.52 -10.52 13.68
CA LYS A 25 -8.61 -11.15 15.00
C LYS A 25 -7.67 -10.53 16.04
N HIS A 26 -6.47 -10.12 15.64
CA HIS A 26 -5.46 -9.55 16.54
C HIS A 26 -5.66 -8.06 16.80
N SER A 27 -6.08 -7.31 15.80
CA SER A 27 -6.09 -5.83 15.79
C SER A 27 -7.49 -5.22 15.69
N GLY A 28 -8.55 -6.03 15.56
CA GLY A 28 -9.95 -5.61 15.43
C GLY A 28 -10.46 -5.72 13.98
N ASP A 29 -11.77 -5.86 13.83
CA ASP A 29 -12.45 -6.18 12.57
C ASP A 29 -12.17 -5.14 11.45
N ASP A 30 -11.99 -3.88 11.82
CA ASP A 30 -11.76 -2.80 10.86
C ASP A 30 -10.27 -2.58 10.50
N TYR A 31 -9.35 -3.40 11.03
CA TYR A 31 -7.91 -3.22 10.77
C TYR A 31 -7.58 -3.31 9.27
N CYS A 32 -8.27 -4.18 8.55
CA CYS A 32 -8.07 -4.38 7.12
C CYS A 32 -8.96 -3.50 6.23
N ALA A 33 -9.63 -2.47 6.76
CA ALA A 33 -10.47 -1.57 5.97
C ALA A 33 -9.73 -0.91 4.78
N VAL A 34 -8.42 -0.66 4.94
CA VAL A 34 -7.57 -0.13 3.86
C VAL A 34 -7.45 -1.10 2.66
N HIS A 35 -7.50 -2.43 2.89
CA HIS A 35 -7.48 -3.41 1.80
C HIS A 35 -8.73 -3.30 0.92
N ASP A 36 -9.89 -3.05 1.54
CA ASP A 36 -11.16 -2.88 0.82
C ASP A 36 -11.16 -1.56 0.02
N ALA A 37 -10.55 -0.50 0.56
CA ALA A 37 -10.33 0.75 -0.16
C ALA A 37 -9.43 0.55 -1.39
N ILE A 38 -8.28 -0.13 -1.24
CA ILE A 38 -7.36 -0.44 -2.35
C ILE A 38 -8.07 -1.29 -3.40
N THR A 39 -8.80 -2.35 -2.99
CA THR A 39 -9.58 -3.20 -3.90
C THR A 39 -10.59 -2.39 -4.72
N ARG A 40 -11.27 -1.43 -4.09
CA ARG A 40 -12.24 -0.56 -4.76
C ARG A 40 -11.56 0.39 -5.75
N LEU A 41 -10.45 1.02 -5.36
CA LEU A 41 -9.74 2.00 -6.17
C LEU A 41 -9.03 1.35 -7.37
N LEU A 42 -8.55 0.12 -7.24
CA LEU A 42 -7.87 -0.62 -8.31
C LEU A 42 -8.78 -0.97 -9.49
N LYS A 43 -10.10 -0.87 -9.36
CA LYS A 43 -11.03 -1.05 -10.49
C LYS A 43 -10.79 -0.06 -11.63
N ASP A 44 -10.22 1.10 -11.30
CA ASP A 44 -9.93 2.17 -12.26
C ASP A 44 -8.42 2.31 -12.54
N CYS A 45 -7.58 1.36 -12.08
CA CYS A 45 -6.13 1.45 -12.16
C CYS A 45 -5.52 0.24 -12.86
N ASP A 46 -4.54 0.49 -13.73
CA ASP A 46 -3.75 -0.54 -14.40
C ASP A 46 -2.45 -0.86 -13.64
N SER A 47 -1.98 0.05 -12.79
CA SER A 47 -0.72 -0.09 -12.06
C SER A 47 -0.85 0.25 -10.58
N TYR A 48 -0.14 -0.54 -9.76
CA TYR A 48 -0.09 -0.41 -8.31
C TYR A 48 1.34 -0.35 -7.81
N LYS A 49 1.59 0.56 -6.88
CA LYS A 49 2.87 0.68 -6.19
C LYS A 49 2.68 0.71 -4.69
N GLU A 50 3.52 -0.04 -3.97
CA GLU A 50 3.51 -0.11 -2.50
C GLU A 50 4.87 0.26 -1.92
N LEU A 51 4.87 1.14 -0.93
CA LEU A 51 6.01 1.49 -0.10
C LEU A 51 5.77 0.94 1.31
N GLY A 52 6.59 -0.04 1.73
CA GLY A 52 6.42 -0.81 2.96
C GLY A 52 5.59 -2.06 2.74
N LEU A 53 6.22 -3.25 2.81
CA LEU A 53 5.57 -4.53 2.51
C LEU A 53 5.24 -5.36 3.74
N ALA A 54 6.10 -5.32 4.75
CA ALA A 54 6.03 -6.26 5.87
C ALA A 54 5.93 -7.73 5.41
N GLN A 55 4.75 -8.36 5.52
CA GLN A 55 4.48 -9.72 5.00
C GLN A 55 3.75 -9.71 3.65
N GLY A 56 3.41 -8.53 3.11
CA GLY A 56 2.74 -8.39 1.83
C GLY A 56 1.22 -8.67 1.85
N THR A 57 0.54 -8.47 2.97
CA THR A 57 -0.91 -8.68 3.03
C THR A 57 -1.66 -7.70 2.12
N THR A 58 -1.29 -6.42 2.16
CA THR A 58 -1.85 -5.36 1.32
C THR A 58 -1.48 -5.59 -0.14
N LEU A 59 -0.21 -5.95 -0.41
CA LEU A 59 0.24 -6.33 -1.74
C LEU A 59 -0.57 -7.50 -2.32
N ALA A 60 -0.88 -8.53 -1.49
CA ALA A 60 -1.72 -9.64 -1.93
C ALA A 60 -3.13 -9.18 -2.29
N SER A 61 -3.74 -8.28 -1.50
CA SER A 61 -5.07 -7.74 -1.81
C SER A 61 -5.09 -7.00 -3.15
N ALA A 62 -4.03 -6.24 -3.44
CA ALA A 62 -3.88 -5.51 -4.70
C ALA A 62 -3.68 -6.47 -5.90
N ILE A 63 -2.78 -7.44 -5.80
CA ILE A 63 -2.48 -8.41 -6.87
C ILE A 63 -3.72 -9.25 -7.23
N LEU A 64 -4.58 -9.56 -6.26
CA LEU A 64 -5.83 -10.29 -6.49
C LEU A 64 -6.87 -9.50 -7.30
N GLN A 65 -6.67 -8.21 -7.53
CA GLN A 65 -7.48 -7.38 -8.44
C GLN A 65 -6.96 -7.40 -9.89
N HIS A 66 -5.87 -8.11 -10.15
CA HIS A 66 -5.26 -8.30 -11.47
C HIS A 66 -4.84 -6.98 -12.18
N PRO A 67 -4.11 -6.07 -11.53
CA PRO A 67 -3.52 -4.94 -12.25
C PRO A 67 -2.51 -5.44 -13.30
N VAL A 68 -2.21 -4.63 -14.29
CA VAL A 68 -1.22 -4.97 -15.32
C VAL A 68 0.19 -5.05 -14.74
N SER A 69 0.52 -4.10 -13.85
CA SER A 69 1.83 -4.04 -13.20
C SER A 69 1.73 -3.70 -11.72
N VAL A 70 2.67 -4.28 -10.96
CA VAL A 70 2.80 -4.10 -9.52
C VAL A 70 4.27 -3.88 -9.17
N GLU A 71 4.55 -2.81 -8.47
CA GLU A 71 5.86 -2.55 -7.87
C GLU A 71 5.74 -2.45 -6.36
N ALA A 72 6.65 -3.09 -5.62
CA ALA A 72 6.69 -3.00 -4.18
C ALA A 72 8.12 -2.78 -3.68
N ILE A 73 8.26 -1.87 -2.72
CA ILE A 73 9.55 -1.41 -2.19
C ILE A 73 9.53 -1.49 -0.67
N ASP A 74 10.53 -2.15 -0.10
CA ASP A 74 10.79 -2.18 1.33
C ASP A 74 12.29 -2.19 1.57
N ASN A 75 12.74 -1.68 2.69
CA ASN A 75 14.14 -1.73 3.11
C ASN A 75 14.48 -2.98 3.94
N ASP A 76 13.49 -3.83 4.22
CA ASP A 76 13.62 -5.07 5.02
C ASP A 76 12.68 -6.15 4.45
N LEU A 77 13.20 -7.01 3.57
CA LEU A 77 12.42 -8.03 2.87
C LEU A 77 12.37 -9.43 3.51
N PRO A 78 13.09 -9.81 4.59
CA PRO A 78 13.10 -11.19 5.09
C PRO A 78 11.72 -11.77 5.35
N ARG A 79 10.79 -10.97 5.91
CA ARG A 79 9.41 -11.42 6.16
C ARG A 79 8.64 -11.68 4.86
N PHE A 80 8.81 -10.82 3.88
CA PHE A 80 8.19 -10.98 2.57
C PHE A 80 8.82 -12.14 1.80
N ASN A 81 10.14 -12.30 1.84
CA ASN A 81 10.87 -13.33 1.11
C ASN A 81 10.41 -14.76 1.48
N ALA A 82 9.92 -14.97 2.70
CA ALA A 82 9.37 -16.27 3.12
C ALA A 82 8.10 -16.66 2.31
N CYS A 83 7.31 -15.69 1.84
CA CYS A 83 6.09 -15.92 1.06
C CYS A 83 6.20 -15.49 -0.40
N ARG A 84 7.27 -14.80 -0.80
CA ARG A 84 7.52 -14.30 -2.16
C ARG A 84 7.21 -15.29 -3.30
N PRO A 85 7.55 -16.60 -3.20
CA PRO A 85 7.23 -17.55 -4.26
C PRO A 85 5.73 -17.68 -4.57
N LEU A 86 4.83 -17.42 -3.59
CA LEU A 86 3.38 -17.42 -3.82
C LEU A 86 2.96 -16.27 -4.73
N PHE A 87 3.54 -15.09 -4.51
CA PHE A 87 3.30 -13.89 -5.30
C PHE A 87 3.80 -14.07 -6.72
N GLU A 88 5.06 -14.47 -6.89
CA GLU A 88 5.68 -14.68 -8.20
C GLU A 88 4.92 -15.74 -9.04
N LYS A 89 4.54 -16.85 -8.40
CA LYS A 89 3.76 -17.92 -9.06
C LYS A 89 2.40 -17.41 -9.53
N TYR A 90 1.71 -16.63 -8.68
CA TYR A 90 0.40 -16.09 -9.00
C TYR A 90 0.50 -15.05 -10.13
N CYS A 91 1.41 -14.08 -10.01
CA CYS A 91 1.63 -13.04 -11.00
C CYS A 91 2.01 -13.63 -12.37
N LYS A 92 2.92 -14.61 -12.40
CA LYS A 92 3.27 -15.33 -13.63
C LYS A 92 2.06 -16.00 -14.29
N LYS A 93 1.20 -16.67 -13.51
CA LYS A 93 -0.02 -17.32 -14.00
C LYS A 93 -1.00 -16.34 -14.60
N HIS A 94 -1.15 -15.16 -13.99
CA HIS A 94 -2.12 -14.14 -14.38
C HIS A 94 -1.53 -13.03 -15.26
N LYS A 95 -0.25 -13.17 -15.67
CA LYS A 95 0.47 -12.21 -16.54
C LYS A 95 0.56 -10.81 -15.93
N ILE A 96 0.71 -10.73 -14.61
CA ILE A 96 0.94 -9.47 -13.88
C ILE A 96 2.45 -9.24 -13.84
N GLU A 97 2.90 -8.06 -14.25
CA GLU A 97 4.29 -7.66 -14.11
C GLU A 97 4.58 -7.32 -12.64
N LEU A 98 5.42 -8.12 -11.97
CA LEU A 98 5.76 -7.93 -10.55
C LEU A 98 7.22 -7.52 -10.39
N THR A 99 7.45 -6.38 -9.77
CA THR A 99 8.78 -5.88 -9.39
C THR A 99 8.87 -5.68 -7.89
N ILE A 100 9.81 -6.36 -7.22
CA ILE A 100 10.10 -6.20 -5.80
C ILE A 100 11.52 -5.68 -5.64
N ARG A 101 11.68 -4.56 -4.91
CA ARG A 101 12.99 -3.93 -4.69
C ARG A 101 13.27 -3.75 -3.20
N GLU A 102 14.49 -4.12 -2.80
CA GLU A 102 14.98 -3.88 -1.45
C GLU A 102 15.76 -2.56 -1.43
N MET A 103 15.10 -1.51 -0.99
CA MET A 103 15.68 -0.17 -0.85
C MET A 103 14.78 0.73 0.00
N SER A 104 15.34 1.86 0.43
CA SER A 104 14.55 2.91 1.08
C SER A 104 13.52 3.53 0.13
N SER A 105 12.31 3.78 0.62
CA SER A 105 11.26 4.54 -0.08
C SER A 105 11.70 5.96 -0.48
N LEU A 106 12.70 6.53 0.20
CA LEU A 106 13.29 7.84 -0.09
C LEU A 106 14.46 7.79 -1.08
N ASN A 107 14.84 6.61 -1.58
CA ASN A 107 15.85 6.51 -2.64
C ASN A 107 15.28 7.09 -3.94
N PRO A 108 15.96 8.01 -4.66
CA PRO A 108 15.49 8.51 -5.94
C PRO A 108 15.22 7.41 -6.98
N GLN A 109 15.92 6.28 -6.91
CA GLN A 109 15.67 5.12 -7.77
C GLN A 109 14.36 4.39 -7.43
N ALA A 110 13.76 4.66 -6.25
CA ALA A 110 12.45 4.15 -5.89
C ALA A 110 11.31 4.83 -6.66
N VAL A 111 11.59 5.92 -7.39
CA VAL A 111 10.57 6.67 -8.14
C VAL A 111 10.23 5.95 -9.44
N SER A 112 8.95 5.72 -9.66
CA SER A 112 8.38 5.13 -10.88
C SER A 112 6.93 5.57 -11.04
N GLN A 113 6.39 5.43 -12.24
CA GLN A 113 4.98 5.74 -12.52
C GLN A 113 4.06 4.66 -11.93
N ALA A 114 2.94 5.08 -11.37
CA ALA A 114 1.85 4.19 -10.95
C ALA A 114 0.51 4.93 -10.95
N ASP A 115 -0.59 4.23 -11.19
CA ASP A 115 -1.93 4.80 -11.04
C ASP A 115 -2.29 4.96 -9.56
N LEU A 116 -2.01 3.96 -8.75
CA LEU A 116 -2.24 3.96 -7.32
C LEU A 116 -0.93 3.73 -6.56
N LEU A 117 -0.61 4.65 -5.66
CA LEU A 117 0.48 4.53 -4.69
C LEU A 117 -0.10 4.27 -3.30
N PHE A 118 0.35 3.19 -2.65
CA PHE A 118 0.10 2.91 -1.24
C PHE A 118 1.35 3.16 -0.41
N ILE A 119 1.21 3.82 0.74
CA ILE A 119 2.31 4.17 1.65
C ILE A 119 1.99 3.63 3.06
N ASP A 120 2.81 2.69 3.52
CA ASP A 120 2.76 2.10 4.86
C ASP A 120 4.18 1.82 5.37
N THR A 121 4.96 2.87 5.58
CA THR A 121 6.38 2.80 5.90
C THR A 121 6.67 3.22 7.37
N VAL A 122 7.39 4.31 7.54
CA VAL A 122 7.73 4.88 8.85
C VAL A 122 6.63 5.86 9.26
N HIS A 123 5.89 5.57 10.32
CA HIS A 123 4.75 6.37 10.79
C HIS A 123 5.18 7.68 11.46
N LYS A 124 6.00 8.48 10.73
CA LYS A 124 6.49 9.79 11.16
C LYS A 124 6.11 10.87 10.14
N PRO A 125 5.51 11.99 10.57
CA PRO A 125 5.06 13.07 9.67
C PRO A 125 6.15 13.56 8.72
N ALA A 126 7.37 13.80 9.23
CA ALA A 126 8.50 14.27 8.41
C ALA A 126 8.94 13.25 7.36
N TRP A 127 8.78 11.94 7.62
CA TRP A 127 9.10 10.88 6.66
C TRP A 127 8.05 10.82 5.55
N LEU A 128 6.77 10.74 5.93
CA LEU A 128 5.65 10.76 4.98
C LEU A 128 5.70 12.01 4.08
N GLY A 129 6.01 13.18 4.64
CA GLY A 129 6.15 14.41 3.86
C GLY A 129 7.22 14.29 2.76
N LYS A 130 8.37 13.68 3.07
CA LYS A 130 9.43 13.43 2.06
C LYS A 130 8.99 12.42 1.00
N GLU A 131 8.32 11.33 1.39
CA GLU A 131 7.78 10.35 0.45
C GLU A 131 6.76 10.97 -0.50
N LEU A 132 5.81 11.75 0.02
CA LEU A 132 4.84 12.46 -0.80
C LEU A 132 5.53 13.44 -1.77
N MET A 133 6.49 14.23 -1.30
CA MET A 133 7.23 15.14 -2.19
C MET A 133 7.99 14.41 -3.29
N LEU A 134 8.55 13.24 -3.01
CA LEU A 134 9.33 12.46 -3.96
C LEU A 134 8.44 11.75 -4.99
N HIS A 135 7.33 11.14 -4.56
CA HIS A 135 6.56 10.21 -5.38
C HIS A 135 5.31 10.83 -6.03
N GLN A 136 4.67 11.83 -5.43
CA GLN A 136 3.34 12.31 -5.83
C GLN A 136 3.23 12.78 -7.28
N SER A 137 4.29 13.28 -7.89
CA SER A 137 4.28 13.73 -9.29
C SER A 137 4.20 12.57 -10.30
N HIS A 138 4.54 11.36 -9.86
CA HIS A 138 4.57 10.13 -10.65
C HIS A 138 3.35 9.23 -10.43
N VAL A 139 2.37 9.70 -9.64
CA VAL A 139 1.13 8.96 -9.38
C VAL A 139 0.02 9.50 -10.26
N GLY A 140 -0.63 8.61 -11.00
CA GLY A 140 -1.65 8.96 -11.99
C GLY A 140 -3.02 9.29 -11.40
N LYS A 141 -3.46 8.57 -10.36
CA LYS A 141 -4.86 8.64 -9.89
C LYS A 141 -5.00 8.76 -8.38
N TYR A 142 -4.39 7.88 -7.58
CA TYR A 142 -4.65 7.80 -6.15
C TYR A 142 -3.38 7.64 -5.32
N ILE A 143 -3.34 8.29 -4.15
CA ILE A 143 -2.39 8.03 -3.08
C ILE A 143 -3.17 7.59 -1.86
N VAL A 144 -2.86 6.41 -1.32
CA VAL A 144 -3.45 5.86 -0.10
C VAL A 144 -2.37 5.78 0.98
N MET A 145 -2.63 6.33 2.14
CA MET A 145 -1.72 6.32 3.28
C MET A 145 -2.37 5.60 4.45
N HIS A 146 -1.65 4.68 5.08
CA HIS A 146 -2.10 3.92 6.25
C HIS A 146 -1.73 4.62 7.56
N ASP A 147 -2.27 4.14 8.69
CA ASP A 147 -2.00 4.63 10.06
C ASP A 147 -2.25 6.13 10.27
N THR A 148 -3.19 6.71 9.52
CA THR A 148 -3.40 8.15 9.54
C THR A 148 -4.21 8.67 10.74
N VAL A 149 -4.78 7.79 11.55
CA VAL A 149 -5.46 8.11 12.81
C VAL A 149 -4.55 7.95 14.04
N THR A 150 -3.58 7.04 13.96
CA THR A 150 -2.60 6.83 15.03
C THR A 150 -1.75 8.09 15.25
N ASN A 151 -1.11 8.18 16.42
CA ASN A 151 -0.27 9.34 16.78
C ASN A 151 -1.00 10.70 16.69
N GLY A 152 -2.31 10.74 17.03
CA GLY A 152 -3.10 11.97 17.04
C GLY A 152 -3.48 12.49 15.65
N GLY A 153 -3.45 11.64 14.60
CA GLY A 153 -3.83 12.03 13.24
C GLY A 153 -2.76 12.85 12.51
N ASN A 154 -1.54 12.90 13.00
CA ASN A 154 -0.47 13.74 12.43
C ASN A 154 -0.14 13.36 10.98
N LEU A 155 -0.30 12.10 10.57
CA LEU A 155 -0.09 11.68 9.18
C LEU A 155 -1.21 12.18 8.26
N HIS A 156 -2.46 12.24 8.76
CA HIS A 156 -3.56 12.86 8.02
C HIS A 156 -3.30 14.35 7.74
N GLU A 157 -2.78 15.09 8.70
CA GLU A 157 -2.46 16.51 8.51
C GLU A 157 -1.35 16.73 7.46
N VAL A 158 -0.39 15.81 7.33
CA VAL A 158 0.61 15.84 6.25
C VAL A 158 -0.06 15.64 4.88
N ALA A 159 -0.98 14.70 4.76
CA ALA A 159 -1.75 14.48 3.53
C ALA A 159 -2.60 15.70 3.16
N LYS A 160 -3.26 16.32 4.15
CA LYS A 160 -4.03 17.56 3.99
C LYS A 160 -3.14 18.73 3.55
N ALA A 161 -1.94 18.85 4.12
CA ALA A 161 -0.99 19.88 3.70
C ALA A 161 -0.61 19.74 2.23
N LEU A 162 -0.44 18.51 1.72
CA LEU A 162 -0.18 18.29 0.29
C LEU A 162 -1.32 18.86 -0.58
N THR A 163 -2.60 18.68 -0.23
CA THR A 163 -3.72 19.22 -1.02
C THR A 163 -3.77 20.74 -1.03
N VAL A 164 -3.25 21.39 0.01
CA VAL A 164 -3.14 22.85 0.07
C VAL A 164 -1.99 23.35 -0.82
N LEU A 165 -0.84 22.68 -0.73
CA LEU A 165 0.39 23.06 -1.45
C LEU A 165 0.35 22.71 -2.93
N ASN A 166 -0.31 21.58 -3.28
CA ASN A 166 -0.40 21.09 -4.64
C ASN A 166 -1.87 20.86 -5.04
N LYS A 167 -2.43 21.82 -5.80
CA LYS A 167 -3.82 21.81 -6.26
C LYS A 167 -4.18 20.67 -7.23
N ARG A 168 -3.22 19.81 -7.57
CA ARG A 168 -3.47 18.59 -8.36
C ARG A 168 -4.06 17.45 -7.52
N TRP A 169 -4.13 17.61 -6.20
CA TRP A 169 -4.64 16.60 -5.27
C TRP A 169 -5.82 17.13 -4.48
N GLU A 170 -6.84 16.30 -4.32
CA GLU A 170 -7.95 16.53 -3.41
C GLU A 170 -8.05 15.40 -2.38
N MET A 171 -8.58 15.72 -1.21
CA MET A 171 -8.91 14.74 -0.19
C MET A 171 -10.18 14.01 -0.60
N MET A 172 -10.06 12.73 -0.96
CA MET A 172 -11.19 11.89 -1.37
C MET A 172 -11.84 11.20 -0.17
N GLU A 173 -11.00 10.68 0.75
CA GLU A 173 -11.50 9.88 1.87
C GLU A 173 -10.57 10.00 3.08
N TYR A 174 -11.17 10.05 4.28
CA TYR A 174 -10.49 9.91 5.55
C TYR A 174 -11.25 8.91 6.42
N CYS A 175 -10.78 7.68 6.46
CA CYS A 175 -11.33 6.63 7.30
C CYS A 175 -10.69 6.71 8.70
N LYS A 176 -11.54 6.73 9.74
CA LYS A 176 -11.10 6.79 11.15
C LYS A 176 -11.23 5.46 11.87
N LEU A 177 -11.59 4.40 11.16
CA LEU A 177 -11.70 3.06 11.75
C LEU A 177 -10.31 2.51 12.06
N ASN A 178 -10.15 1.99 13.27
CA ASN A 178 -8.91 1.41 13.77
C ASN A 178 -7.71 2.39 13.64
N VAL A 179 -6.64 2.01 12.98
CA VAL A 179 -5.45 2.84 12.72
C VAL A 179 -5.68 3.90 11.64
N GLY A 180 -6.74 3.71 10.86
CA GLY A 180 -7.20 4.62 9.84
C GLY A 180 -6.37 4.69 8.58
N TYR A 181 -6.97 5.25 7.53
CA TYR A 181 -6.28 5.56 6.28
C TYR A 181 -6.80 6.85 5.65
N THR A 182 -6.00 7.44 4.79
CA THR A 182 -6.36 8.63 4.01
C THR A 182 -6.14 8.37 2.53
N VAL A 183 -7.10 8.79 1.70
CA VAL A 183 -7.03 8.69 0.23
C VAL A 183 -6.98 10.10 -0.37
N LEU A 184 -5.97 10.34 -1.18
CA LEU A 184 -5.91 11.49 -2.08
C LEU A 184 -6.22 11.03 -3.50
N LYS A 185 -7.02 11.84 -4.21
CA LYS A 185 -7.33 11.64 -5.63
C LYS A 185 -6.68 12.75 -6.45
N ARG A 186 -6.10 12.39 -7.59
CA ARG A 186 -5.56 13.35 -8.54
C ARG A 186 -6.69 14.04 -9.31
N ILE A 187 -6.65 15.36 -9.33
CA ILE A 187 -7.57 16.19 -10.11
C ILE A 187 -6.97 16.39 -11.50
N SER A 188 -7.74 16.10 -12.53
CA SER A 188 -7.39 16.52 -13.90
C SER A 188 -7.52 18.04 -13.98
N ILE A 189 -6.44 18.73 -14.30
CA ILE A 189 -6.42 20.17 -14.59
C ILE A 189 -6.50 20.34 -16.09
#